data_9dcbb3ada8043991e8ff94087ac6f5dd
#
_entry.id   9dcbb3ada8043991e8ff94087ac6f5dd
#
_cell.length_a   1.000
_cell.length_b   1.000
_cell.length_c   1.000
_cell.angle_alpha   90.00
_cell.angle_beta   90.00
_cell.angle_gamma   90.00
#
_symmetry.space_group_name_H-M   'P 1'
#
loop_
_entity.id
_entity.type
_entity.pdbx_description
1 polymer ?
#
loop_
_entity_poly.entity_id
_entity_poly.type
_entity_poly.pdbx_seq_one_letter_code
_entity_poly.pdbx_strand_id
1 'polypeptide(L)'
;MTKILPEEFIQQTQELMGEEMFAQLSDAICHSEPPTSIRLNRFKAPQGTHLADNSSTDAEAEEKTHNESGKTAASIVPWCPEYGRYLTERPNFTFDPLFHAGLYYAQEASSMFVDLVVRQLIHEPVVMLDLCAAPGGKSTAVRNVLPDGSLLFSNEPMRTRAQILAENMQKFGHPDVIVTNNYPKDFQKAGVLFDVILADVPCSGEGMFRKDDGAISEWSIDNVNNC
;
A
#
# COMPACT_ATOMS: atom_id res chain seq x y z
N MET A 1 -19.33 15.33 -9.36
CA MET A 1 -19.84 14.81 -10.65
C MET A 1 -20.00 13.31 -10.49
N THR A 2 -21.09 12.72 -11.01
CA THR A 2 -21.26 11.27 -11.00
C THR A 2 -20.26 10.67 -11.99
N LYS A 3 -19.41 9.73 -11.55
CA LYS A 3 -18.48 9.02 -12.42
C LYS A 3 -19.27 8.11 -13.36
N ILE A 4 -18.87 8.06 -14.62
CA ILE A 4 -19.48 7.18 -15.63
C ILE A 4 -18.45 6.11 -15.96
N LEU A 5 -18.74 4.86 -15.60
CA LEU A 5 -17.87 3.73 -15.89
C LEU A 5 -17.98 3.33 -17.37
N PRO A 6 -16.88 2.85 -18.00
CA PRO A 6 -16.90 2.35 -19.37
C PRO A 6 -17.87 1.16 -19.53
N GLU A 7 -18.61 1.12 -20.62
CA GLU A 7 -19.64 0.09 -20.87
C GLU A 7 -19.03 -1.32 -20.91
N GLU A 8 -17.88 -1.47 -21.57
CA GLU A 8 -17.15 -2.74 -21.63
C GLU A 8 -16.63 -3.20 -20.27
N PHE A 9 -16.21 -2.26 -19.40
CA PHE A 9 -15.85 -2.57 -18.01
C PHE A 9 -17.06 -3.10 -17.23
N ILE A 10 -18.22 -2.44 -17.37
CA ILE A 10 -19.47 -2.85 -16.72
C ILE A 10 -19.81 -4.29 -17.12
N GLN A 11 -19.86 -4.55 -18.43
CA GLN A 11 -20.24 -5.86 -18.96
C GLN A 11 -19.26 -6.95 -18.46
N GLN A 12 -17.96 -6.77 -18.64
CA GLN A 12 -16.96 -7.74 -18.27
C GLN A 12 -16.96 -8.02 -16.76
N THR A 13 -17.12 -6.99 -15.95
CA THR A 13 -17.06 -7.12 -14.49
C THR A 13 -18.34 -7.77 -13.96
N GLN A 14 -19.51 -7.49 -14.55
CA GLN A 14 -20.75 -8.19 -14.22
C GLN A 14 -20.71 -9.68 -14.58
N GLU A 15 -20.12 -10.04 -15.71
CA GLU A 15 -19.91 -11.43 -16.10
C GLU A 15 -19.01 -12.18 -15.11
N LEU A 16 -17.97 -11.51 -14.58
CA LEU A 16 -17.01 -12.12 -13.66
C LEU A 16 -17.52 -12.29 -12.24
N MET A 17 -18.23 -11.30 -11.69
CA MET A 17 -18.60 -11.30 -10.26
C MET A 17 -20.11 -11.35 -10.00
N GLY A 18 -20.94 -11.26 -11.03
CA GLY A 18 -22.40 -11.21 -10.91
C GLY A 18 -22.94 -9.81 -10.60
N GLU A 19 -24.23 -9.63 -10.86
CA GLU A 19 -24.88 -8.31 -10.77
C GLU A 19 -24.86 -7.70 -9.37
N GLU A 20 -25.08 -8.52 -8.34
CA GLU A 20 -25.15 -8.01 -6.95
C GLU A 20 -23.82 -7.47 -6.46
N MET A 21 -22.72 -8.20 -6.69
CA MET A 21 -21.38 -7.77 -6.27
C MET A 21 -20.90 -6.60 -7.13
N PHE A 22 -21.22 -6.59 -8.42
CA PHE A 22 -20.93 -5.47 -9.29
C PHE A 22 -21.65 -4.18 -8.85
N ALA A 23 -22.92 -4.27 -8.43
CA ALA A 23 -23.67 -3.11 -7.95
C ALA A 23 -22.99 -2.49 -6.72
N GLN A 24 -22.51 -3.31 -5.77
CA GLN A 24 -21.75 -2.84 -4.61
C GLN A 24 -20.42 -2.19 -5.01
N LEU A 25 -19.69 -2.81 -5.96
CA LEU A 25 -18.43 -2.26 -6.48
C LEU A 25 -18.65 -0.92 -7.17
N SER A 26 -19.64 -0.85 -8.06
CA SER A 26 -19.99 0.35 -8.83
C SER A 26 -20.40 1.50 -7.90
N ASP A 27 -21.21 1.22 -6.89
CA ASP A 27 -21.60 2.21 -5.88
C ASP A 27 -20.36 2.72 -5.12
N ALA A 28 -19.49 1.82 -4.70
CA ALA A 28 -18.25 2.19 -4.02
C ALA A 28 -17.30 3.02 -4.88
N ILE A 29 -17.20 2.74 -6.19
CA ILE A 29 -16.36 3.52 -7.12
C ILE A 29 -16.97 4.92 -7.35
N CYS A 30 -18.28 5.00 -7.56
CA CYS A 30 -18.93 6.21 -7.99
C CYS A 30 -19.30 7.18 -6.85
N HIS A 31 -19.59 6.64 -5.66
CA HIS A 31 -20.21 7.44 -4.59
C HIS A 31 -19.43 7.42 -3.26
N SER A 32 -18.40 6.59 -3.11
CA SER A 32 -17.62 6.59 -1.86
C SER A 32 -16.24 7.23 -2.05
N GLU A 33 -15.82 7.97 -1.03
CA GLU A 33 -14.44 8.46 -0.95
C GLU A 33 -13.49 7.36 -0.46
N PRO A 34 -12.26 7.25 -1.03
CA PRO A 34 -11.29 6.30 -0.52
C PRO A 34 -10.86 6.68 0.90
N PRO A 35 -10.90 5.74 1.86
CA PRO A 35 -10.46 6.02 3.21
C PRO A 35 -8.98 6.41 3.22
N THR A 36 -8.63 7.38 4.06
CA THR A 36 -7.24 7.71 4.32
C THR A 36 -6.64 6.69 5.27
N SER A 37 -5.49 6.14 4.94
CA SER A 37 -4.78 5.20 5.80
C SER A 37 -3.27 5.40 5.76
N ILE A 38 -2.61 4.99 6.84
CA ILE A 38 -1.17 5.03 7.00
C ILE A 38 -0.67 3.69 7.54
N ARG A 39 0.60 3.41 7.28
CA ARG A 39 1.29 2.25 7.86
C ARG A 39 2.52 2.72 8.63
N LEU A 40 2.59 2.33 9.91
CA LEU A 40 3.72 2.64 10.78
C LEU A 40 4.99 1.90 10.35
N ASN A 41 6.11 2.55 10.53
CA ASN A 41 7.44 1.94 10.34
C ASN A 41 7.90 1.31 11.65
N ARG A 42 7.94 -0.03 11.73
CA ARG A 42 8.29 -0.75 12.97
C ARG A 42 9.69 -0.41 13.48
N PHE A 43 10.60 0.02 12.60
CA PHE A 43 11.98 0.31 12.96
C PHE A 43 12.18 1.74 13.50
N LYS A 44 11.17 2.61 13.34
CA LYS A 44 11.22 4.00 13.76
C LYS A 44 10.09 4.41 14.70
N ALA A 45 8.94 3.76 14.59
CA ALA A 45 7.82 4.00 15.50
C ALA A 45 7.99 3.13 16.74
N PRO A 46 8.04 3.70 17.95
CA PRO A 46 8.05 2.92 19.19
C PRO A 46 6.83 1.99 19.25
N GLN A 47 6.99 0.80 19.87
CA GLN A 47 5.86 -0.08 20.14
C GLN A 47 4.81 0.68 20.99
N GLY A 48 3.56 0.65 20.54
CA GLY A 48 2.49 1.41 21.20
C GLY A 48 2.36 2.86 20.73
N THR A 49 3.03 3.27 19.65
CA THR A 49 2.82 4.61 19.06
C THR A 49 1.37 4.75 18.61
N HIS A 50 0.56 5.42 19.42
CA HIS A 50 -0.75 5.93 19.04
C HIS A 50 -0.54 7.26 18.33
N LEU A 51 -0.67 7.29 16.99
CA LEU A 51 -0.64 8.53 16.21
C LEU A 51 -2.01 9.24 16.36
N ALA A 52 -2.36 9.67 17.53
CA ALA A 52 -3.40 10.65 17.85
C ALA A 52 -3.92 10.52 19.28
N ASP A 53 -3.06 10.56 20.26
CA ASP A 53 -3.51 10.98 21.60
C ASP A 53 -2.44 11.83 22.26
N ASN A 54 -2.58 13.15 22.09
CA ASN A 54 -2.01 14.10 23.05
C ASN A 54 -2.95 14.19 24.28
N SER A 55 -3.21 13.06 24.91
CA SER A 55 -3.82 13.07 26.25
C SER A 55 -3.34 11.88 27.09
N SER A 56 -2.45 12.20 28.03
CA SER A 56 -2.26 11.60 29.35
C SER A 56 -2.71 10.14 29.56
N THR A 57 -1.72 9.29 29.93
CA THR A 57 -1.75 8.27 30.99
C THR A 57 -3.12 7.73 31.41
N ASP A 58 -3.37 6.48 31.18
CA ASP A 58 -3.58 5.38 32.08
C ASP A 58 -4.39 4.26 31.43
N ALA A 59 -3.96 3.05 31.76
CA ALA A 59 -4.54 1.80 31.30
C ALA A 59 -6.01 1.67 31.72
N GLU A 60 -6.83 1.24 30.81
CA GLU A 60 -7.82 0.18 30.93
C GLU A 60 -8.73 0.21 29.71
N ALA A 61 -8.61 -0.87 28.92
CA ALA A 61 -9.44 -1.10 27.74
C ALA A 61 -10.84 -1.50 28.16
N GLU A 62 -11.81 -0.64 27.95
CA GLU A 62 -13.19 -1.04 27.75
C GLU A 62 -13.86 -0.14 26.72
N GLU A 63 -14.50 -0.81 25.77
CA GLU A 63 -15.42 -0.37 24.78
C GLU A 63 -16.33 0.78 25.25
N LYS A 64 -16.14 2.01 24.76
CA LYS A 64 -17.19 3.04 24.81
C LYS A 64 -17.14 3.97 23.61
N THR A 65 -18.21 3.89 22.86
CA THR A 65 -18.72 4.82 21.88
C THR A 65 -18.89 6.24 22.45
N HIS A 66 -18.60 7.22 21.61
CA HIS A 66 -18.91 8.64 21.71
C HIS A 66 -18.27 9.43 22.86
N ASN A 67 -17.26 10.23 22.50
CA ASN A 67 -16.90 11.41 23.28
C ASN A 67 -16.81 12.64 22.39
N GLU A 68 -17.61 13.64 22.78
CA GLU A 68 -17.66 14.99 22.21
C GLU A 68 -16.39 15.78 22.57
N SER A 69 -15.30 15.51 21.88
CA SER A 69 -14.18 16.46 21.73
C SER A 69 -13.32 15.95 20.56
N GLY A 70 -13.45 16.60 19.42
CA GLY A 70 -12.88 16.33 18.11
C GLY A 70 -11.43 15.83 18.05
N LYS A 71 -11.17 14.62 18.50
CA LYS A 71 -9.94 13.87 18.28
C LYS A 71 -10.28 12.49 17.75
N THR A 72 -9.83 12.26 16.60
CA THR A 72 -10.13 11.19 15.69
C THR A 72 -9.40 9.91 16.07
N ALA A 73 -10.09 8.97 16.69
CA ALA A 73 -9.55 7.63 16.95
C ALA A 73 -9.21 6.92 15.62
N ALA A 74 -7.95 6.59 15.41
CA ALA A 74 -7.53 5.80 14.26
C ALA A 74 -8.01 4.35 14.43
N SER A 75 -8.80 3.81 13.48
CA SER A 75 -9.18 2.41 13.51
C SER A 75 -8.09 1.53 12.87
N ILE A 76 -8.01 0.29 13.33
CA ILE A 76 -6.99 -0.67 12.88
C ILE A 76 -7.36 -1.21 11.48
N VAL A 77 -6.37 -1.36 10.60
CA VAL A 77 -6.53 -2.10 9.34
C VAL A 77 -6.51 -3.60 9.65
N PRO A 78 -7.61 -4.35 9.41
CA PRO A 78 -7.74 -5.73 9.89
C PRO A 78 -6.65 -6.71 9.44
N TRP A 79 -6.12 -6.53 8.24
CA TRP A 79 -5.06 -7.38 7.68
C TRP A 79 -3.65 -6.86 7.93
N CYS A 80 -3.51 -5.69 8.55
CA CYS A 80 -2.25 -5.12 9.01
C CYS A 80 -2.40 -4.55 10.42
N PRO A 81 -2.81 -5.36 11.42
CA PRO A 81 -3.27 -4.86 12.72
C PRO A 81 -2.18 -4.17 13.53
N GLU A 82 -0.92 -4.59 13.37
CA GLU A 82 0.19 -4.00 14.13
C GLU A 82 0.56 -2.61 13.63
N TYR A 83 0.54 -2.40 12.31
CA TYR A 83 1.10 -1.19 11.70
C TYR A 83 0.08 -0.35 10.91
N GLY A 84 -0.99 -0.94 10.40
CA GLY A 84 -1.99 -0.26 9.58
C GLY A 84 -3.02 0.50 10.41
N ARG A 85 -3.29 1.77 10.04
CA ARG A 85 -4.29 2.64 10.70
C ARG A 85 -5.12 3.37 9.66
N TYR A 86 -6.43 3.32 9.80
CA TYR A 86 -7.33 4.25 9.12
C TYR A 86 -7.36 5.56 9.87
N LEU A 87 -7.33 6.65 9.15
CA LEU A 87 -7.49 7.99 9.69
C LEU A 87 -8.89 8.49 9.36
N THR A 88 -9.52 9.18 10.30
CA THR A 88 -10.84 9.77 10.09
C THR A 88 -10.79 11.01 9.22
N GLU A 89 -9.64 11.70 9.20
CA GLU A 89 -9.39 12.85 8.35
C GLU A 89 -8.06 12.69 7.62
N ARG A 90 -7.97 13.27 6.44
CA ARG A 90 -6.72 13.30 5.68
C ARG A 90 -5.86 14.46 6.16
N PRO A 91 -4.74 14.21 6.86
CA PRO A 91 -3.82 15.27 7.27
C PRO A 91 -3.06 15.83 6.07
N ASN A 92 -2.50 17.02 6.24
CA ASN A 92 -1.56 17.55 5.27
C ASN A 92 -0.18 16.91 5.49
N PHE A 93 0.06 15.78 4.85
CA PHE A 93 1.31 15.02 4.96
C PHE A 93 2.55 15.82 4.59
N THR A 94 2.42 16.83 3.72
CA THR A 94 3.55 17.66 3.28
C THR A 94 4.18 18.46 4.42
N PHE A 95 3.38 18.85 5.43
CA PHE A 95 3.86 19.60 6.57
C PHE A 95 4.07 18.76 7.83
N ASP A 96 3.90 17.44 7.73
CA ASP A 96 4.10 16.55 8.87
C ASP A 96 5.58 16.11 8.98
N PRO A 97 6.33 16.56 9.99
CA PRO A 97 7.71 16.15 10.17
C PRO A 97 7.87 14.65 10.41
N LEU A 98 6.88 13.96 10.98
CA LEU A 98 6.92 12.52 11.23
C LEU A 98 6.83 11.74 9.90
N PHE A 99 6.05 12.25 8.94
CA PHE A 99 6.01 11.70 7.59
C PHE A 99 7.37 11.82 6.90
N HIS A 100 8.01 12.99 7.00
CA HIS A 100 9.33 13.21 6.41
C HIS A 100 10.44 12.42 7.13
N ALA A 101 10.31 12.22 8.43
CA ALA A 101 11.22 11.36 9.21
C ALA A 101 11.04 9.86 8.91
N GLY A 102 9.98 9.47 8.18
CA GLY A 102 9.71 8.09 7.82
C GLY A 102 9.17 7.23 8.96
N LEU A 103 8.50 7.83 9.95
CA LEU A 103 7.82 7.09 11.01
C LEU A 103 6.62 6.31 10.48
N TYR A 104 6.02 6.78 9.42
CA TYR A 104 4.93 6.11 8.73
C TYR A 104 4.96 6.36 7.22
N TYR A 105 4.24 5.54 6.49
CA TYR A 105 4.00 5.67 5.05
C TYR A 105 2.50 5.90 4.82
N ALA A 106 2.12 6.93 4.05
CA ALA A 106 0.74 7.12 3.60
C ALA A 106 0.44 6.06 2.53
N GLN A 107 -0.34 5.06 2.88
CA GLN A 107 -0.61 3.91 2.04
C GLN A 107 -2.08 3.53 2.10
N GLU A 108 -2.64 3.15 0.96
CA GLU A 108 -3.98 2.60 0.92
C GLU A 108 -4.06 1.28 1.67
N ALA A 109 -5.11 1.10 2.46
CA ALA A 109 -5.27 -0.09 3.28
C ALA A 109 -5.27 -1.39 2.47
N SER A 110 -5.91 -1.42 1.30
CA SER A 110 -5.89 -2.59 0.40
C SER A 110 -4.47 -3.01 0.02
N SER A 111 -3.58 -2.06 -0.24
CA SER A 111 -2.17 -2.33 -0.56
C SER A 111 -1.38 -2.90 0.63
N MET A 112 -1.87 -2.73 1.87
CA MET A 112 -1.26 -3.33 3.06
C MET A 112 -1.56 -4.83 3.18
N PHE A 113 -2.46 -5.38 2.35
CA PHE A 113 -2.76 -6.82 2.38
C PHE A 113 -1.52 -7.69 2.12
N VAL A 114 -0.54 -7.18 1.39
CA VAL A 114 0.75 -7.86 1.19
C VAL A 114 1.47 -8.17 2.50
N ASP A 115 1.30 -7.35 3.54
CA ASP A 115 1.84 -7.59 4.88
C ASP A 115 1.31 -8.90 5.47
N LEU A 116 -0.01 -9.13 5.39
CA LEU A 116 -0.63 -10.37 5.85
C LEU A 116 -0.08 -11.59 5.12
N VAL A 117 0.01 -11.50 3.78
CA VAL A 117 0.49 -12.60 2.94
C VAL A 117 1.93 -12.96 3.31
N VAL A 118 2.80 -11.96 3.43
CA VAL A 118 4.22 -12.18 3.77
C VAL A 118 4.36 -12.79 5.17
N ARG A 119 3.65 -12.28 6.17
CA ARG A 119 3.68 -12.83 7.53
C ARG A 119 3.18 -14.27 7.62
N GLN A 120 2.22 -14.66 6.78
CA GLN A 120 1.68 -16.02 6.77
C GLN A 120 2.56 -17.02 6.02
N LEU A 121 3.34 -16.58 5.05
CA LEU A 121 4.09 -17.48 4.17
C LEU A 121 5.61 -17.49 4.45
N ILE A 122 6.18 -16.44 5.03
CA ILE A 122 7.63 -16.29 5.16
C ILE A 122 8.01 -16.27 6.65
N HIS A 123 8.61 -17.35 7.11
CA HIS A 123 8.99 -17.55 8.52
C HIS A 123 10.50 -17.61 8.74
N GLU A 124 11.28 -17.78 7.67
CA GLU A 124 12.75 -17.86 7.68
C GLU A 124 13.34 -16.72 6.86
N PRO A 125 14.59 -16.31 7.11
CA PRO A 125 15.26 -15.29 6.30
C PRO A 125 15.29 -15.65 4.83
N VAL A 126 14.96 -14.70 3.96
CA VAL A 126 14.88 -14.89 2.50
C VAL A 126 15.58 -13.76 1.76
N VAL A 127 15.99 -14.05 0.53
CA VAL A 127 16.33 -13.05 -0.49
C VAL A 127 15.10 -12.80 -1.35
N MET A 128 14.49 -11.63 -1.19
CA MET A 128 13.24 -11.27 -1.86
C MET A 128 13.46 -10.19 -2.91
N LEU A 129 12.76 -10.31 -4.04
CA LEU A 129 12.68 -9.30 -5.09
C LEU A 129 11.27 -8.70 -5.14
N ASP A 130 11.16 -7.37 -5.02
CA ASP A 130 9.99 -6.60 -5.45
C ASP A 130 10.29 -6.05 -6.85
N LEU A 131 9.62 -6.61 -7.87
CA LEU A 131 10.02 -6.48 -9.28
C LEU A 131 9.71 -5.11 -9.88
N CYS A 132 8.60 -4.48 -9.47
CA CYS A 132 8.13 -3.17 -9.93
C CYS A 132 7.73 -2.31 -8.72
N ALA A 133 8.72 -1.96 -7.91
CA ALA A 133 8.54 -1.52 -6.53
C ALA A 133 8.06 -0.07 -6.36
N ALA A 134 8.29 0.82 -7.35
CA ALA A 134 7.99 2.23 -7.17
C ALA A 134 6.49 2.53 -6.97
N PRO A 135 6.16 3.42 -6.05
CA PRO A 135 7.02 4.35 -5.29
C PRO A 135 7.62 3.79 -3.99
N GLY A 136 7.45 2.49 -3.65
CA GLY A 136 8.04 1.86 -2.46
C GLY A 136 7.05 1.46 -1.37
N GLY A 137 5.75 1.65 -1.60
CA GLY A 137 4.71 1.32 -0.61
C GLY A 137 4.68 -0.16 -0.25
N LYS A 138 4.72 -1.07 -1.24
CA LYS A 138 4.75 -2.51 -1.04
C LYS A 138 6.13 -2.98 -0.55
N SER A 139 7.24 -2.47 -1.11
CA SER A 139 8.59 -2.75 -0.61
C SER A 139 8.76 -2.44 0.88
N THR A 140 8.34 -1.26 1.32
CA THR A 140 8.41 -0.89 2.75
C THR A 140 7.44 -1.69 3.61
N ALA A 141 6.28 -2.15 3.06
CA ALA A 141 5.36 -3.04 3.75
C ALA A 141 5.99 -4.41 3.99
N VAL A 142 6.55 -5.03 2.96
CA VAL A 142 7.17 -6.36 3.11
C VAL A 142 8.41 -6.31 4.00
N ARG A 143 9.28 -5.27 3.85
CA ARG A 143 10.44 -5.13 4.76
C ARG A 143 10.03 -4.99 6.23
N ASN A 144 8.88 -4.36 6.48
CA ASN A 144 8.36 -4.18 7.82
C ASN A 144 8.11 -5.52 8.55
N VAL A 145 7.85 -6.59 7.81
CA VAL A 145 7.42 -7.89 8.35
C VAL A 145 8.31 -9.08 7.97
N LEU A 146 9.24 -8.90 7.04
CA LEU A 146 10.22 -9.94 6.73
C LEU A 146 11.07 -10.30 7.97
N PRO A 147 11.39 -11.60 8.17
CA PRO A 147 12.28 -12.04 9.23
C PRO A 147 13.65 -11.33 9.20
N ASP A 148 14.23 -11.14 10.36
CA ASP A 148 15.58 -10.56 10.48
C ASP A 148 16.60 -11.43 9.73
N GLY A 149 17.54 -10.80 9.03
CA GLY A 149 18.48 -11.48 8.14
C GLY A 149 17.98 -11.67 6.70
N SER A 150 16.73 -11.32 6.41
CA SER A 150 16.24 -11.26 5.02
C SER A 150 16.81 -10.05 4.28
N LEU A 151 17.09 -10.22 2.98
CA LEU A 151 17.53 -9.16 2.08
C LEU A 151 16.45 -8.84 1.05
N LEU A 152 16.07 -7.57 0.93
CA LEU A 152 15.08 -7.11 -0.04
C LEU A 152 15.74 -6.37 -1.20
N PHE A 153 15.53 -6.85 -2.42
CA PHE A 153 15.78 -6.10 -3.64
C PHE A 153 14.51 -5.39 -4.05
N SER A 154 14.54 -4.06 -4.08
CA SER A 154 13.44 -3.21 -4.56
C SER A 154 13.81 -2.66 -5.91
N ASN A 155 13.20 -3.21 -6.97
CA ASN A 155 13.54 -2.87 -8.35
C ASN A 155 12.46 -2.00 -9.01
N GLU A 156 12.89 -1.11 -9.89
CA GLU A 156 11.99 -0.34 -10.74
C GLU A 156 12.65 -0.11 -12.10
N PRO A 157 12.03 -0.56 -13.21
CA PRO A 157 12.58 -0.41 -14.55
C PRO A 157 12.69 1.06 -15.01
N MET A 158 11.75 1.92 -14.62
CA MET A 158 11.73 3.33 -15.05
C MET A 158 12.60 4.18 -14.14
N ARG A 159 13.66 4.79 -14.71
CA ARG A 159 14.66 5.55 -13.96
C ARG A 159 14.08 6.66 -13.08
N THR A 160 13.11 7.42 -13.58
CA THR A 160 12.48 8.50 -12.81
C THR A 160 11.71 7.98 -11.61
N ARG A 161 11.02 6.84 -11.75
CA ARG A 161 10.32 6.18 -10.67
C ARG A 161 11.29 5.51 -9.69
N ALA A 162 12.41 4.95 -10.20
CA ALA A 162 13.45 4.37 -9.36
C ALA A 162 14.11 5.39 -8.42
N GLN A 163 14.21 6.66 -8.82
CA GLN A 163 14.68 7.75 -7.95
C GLN A 163 13.71 7.97 -6.78
N ILE A 164 12.41 8.04 -7.06
CA ILE A 164 11.37 8.18 -6.02
C ILE A 164 11.39 6.96 -5.06
N LEU A 165 11.55 5.76 -5.62
CA LEU A 165 11.72 4.54 -4.83
C LEU A 165 12.92 4.65 -3.89
N ALA A 166 14.08 5.06 -4.40
CA ALA A 166 15.31 5.21 -3.61
C ALA A 166 15.13 6.20 -2.46
N GLU A 167 14.50 7.35 -2.72
CA GLU A 167 14.19 8.35 -1.68
C GLU A 167 13.27 7.77 -0.59
N ASN A 168 12.23 7.03 -0.97
CA ASN A 168 11.31 6.43 -0.02
C ASN A 168 11.95 5.29 0.78
N MET A 169 12.81 4.47 0.15
CA MET A 169 13.55 3.42 0.86
C MET A 169 14.59 4.00 1.81
N GLN A 170 15.28 5.08 1.41
CA GLN A 170 16.19 5.82 2.29
C GLN A 170 15.44 6.44 3.47
N LYS A 171 14.28 7.05 3.21
CA LYS A 171 13.40 7.59 4.26
C LYS A 171 12.88 6.48 5.20
N PHE A 172 12.59 5.29 4.69
CA PHE A 172 12.22 4.13 5.51
C PHE A 172 13.38 3.72 6.43
N GLY A 173 14.62 3.66 5.92
CA GLY A 173 15.85 3.60 6.69
C GLY A 173 16.22 2.22 7.23
N HIS A 174 15.87 1.12 6.52
CA HIS A 174 16.36 -0.21 6.87
C HIS A 174 17.61 -0.58 6.05
N PRO A 175 18.68 -1.14 6.67
CA PRO A 175 19.95 -1.42 5.97
C PRO A 175 19.85 -2.57 4.97
N ASP A 176 19.00 -3.59 5.22
CA ASP A 176 18.90 -4.80 4.40
C ASP A 176 17.96 -4.60 3.20
N VAL A 177 18.16 -3.51 2.47
CA VAL A 177 17.44 -3.17 1.25
C VAL A 177 18.39 -2.69 0.18
N ILE A 178 18.26 -3.23 -1.02
CA ILE A 178 19.01 -2.81 -2.21
C ILE A 178 18.02 -2.27 -3.24
N VAL A 179 18.17 -1.00 -3.62
CA VAL A 179 17.37 -0.41 -4.70
C VAL A 179 18.09 -0.61 -6.03
N THR A 180 17.36 -1.14 -7.02
CA THR A 180 17.89 -1.40 -8.36
C THR A 180 17.03 -0.76 -9.44
N ASN A 181 17.66 -0.44 -10.59
CA ASN A 181 16.98 0.08 -11.76
C ASN A 181 17.31 -0.80 -12.95
N ASN A 182 16.59 -1.93 -13.07
CA ASN A 182 16.83 -2.96 -14.07
C ASN A 182 15.52 -3.45 -14.69
N TYR A 183 15.59 -3.99 -15.88
CA TYR A 183 14.50 -4.77 -16.46
C TYR A 183 14.52 -6.21 -15.89
N PRO A 184 13.39 -6.92 -15.85
CA PRO A 184 13.30 -8.30 -15.36
C PRO A 184 14.32 -9.25 -15.99
N LYS A 185 14.58 -9.10 -17.30
CA LYS A 185 15.58 -9.87 -18.05
C LYS A 185 17.03 -9.71 -17.56
N ASP A 186 17.33 -8.63 -16.88
CA ASP A 186 18.68 -8.35 -16.40
C ASP A 186 19.01 -9.20 -15.17
N PHE A 187 18.03 -9.51 -14.32
CA PHE A 187 18.17 -10.44 -13.20
C PHE A 187 18.45 -11.88 -13.71
N GLN A 188 17.77 -12.29 -14.77
CA GLN A 188 18.03 -13.58 -15.42
C GLN A 188 19.48 -13.68 -15.94
N LYS A 189 19.99 -12.62 -16.57
CA LYS A 189 21.37 -12.56 -17.06
C LYS A 189 22.40 -12.55 -15.93
N ALA A 190 22.10 -11.87 -14.83
CA ALA A 190 22.98 -11.78 -13.67
C ALA A 190 23.07 -13.10 -12.87
N GLY A 191 22.16 -14.06 -13.13
CA GLY A 191 22.13 -15.34 -12.41
C GLY A 191 21.78 -15.21 -10.93
N VAL A 192 21.17 -14.09 -10.52
CA VAL A 192 20.70 -13.90 -9.15
C VAL A 192 19.42 -14.70 -8.95
N LEU A 193 19.40 -15.52 -7.90
CA LEU A 193 18.23 -16.30 -7.52
C LEU A 193 17.58 -15.64 -6.31
N PHE A 194 16.25 -15.64 -6.30
CA PHE A 194 15.43 -15.12 -5.22
C PHE A 194 14.54 -16.23 -4.67
N ASP A 195 14.37 -16.26 -3.36
CA ASP A 195 13.46 -17.19 -2.69
C ASP A 195 12.01 -16.77 -2.89
N VAL A 196 11.77 -15.45 -2.98
CA VAL A 196 10.43 -14.85 -3.13
C VAL A 196 10.49 -13.71 -4.14
N ILE A 197 9.49 -13.65 -5.01
CA ILE A 197 9.30 -12.53 -5.95
C ILE A 197 7.90 -11.94 -5.75
N LEU A 198 7.85 -10.65 -5.44
CA LEU A 198 6.63 -9.84 -5.48
C LEU A 198 6.53 -9.18 -6.86
N ALA A 199 5.50 -9.52 -7.61
CA ALA A 199 5.25 -8.99 -8.95
C ALA A 199 3.99 -8.12 -8.95
N ASP A 200 4.12 -6.87 -8.46
CA ASP A 200 3.11 -5.82 -8.59
C ASP A 200 3.39 -5.04 -9.87
N VAL A 201 3.08 -5.68 -10.99
CA VAL A 201 3.40 -5.19 -12.33
C VAL A 201 2.35 -4.22 -12.87
N PRO A 202 2.68 -3.41 -13.89
CA PRO A 202 1.68 -2.54 -14.53
C PRO A 202 0.42 -3.30 -14.92
N CYS A 203 -0.73 -2.67 -14.72
CA CYS A 203 -2.04 -3.22 -15.01
C CYS A 203 -2.93 -2.16 -15.67
N SER A 204 -4.15 -2.54 -16.04
CA SER A 204 -5.15 -1.72 -16.73
C SER A 204 -5.68 -0.50 -15.93
N GLY A 205 -5.37 -0.40 -14.64
CA GLY A 205 -5.60 0.81 -13.84
C GLY A 205 -6.99 0.92 -13.18
N GLU A 206 -7.84 -0.11 -13.22
CA GLU A 206 -9.18 -0.08 -12.61
C GLU A 206 -9.16 0.29 -11.12
N GLY A 207 -8.11 -0.09 -10.40
CA GLY A 207 -7.91 0.27 -9.00
C GLY A 207 -7.84 1.79 -8.74
N MET A 208 -7.64 2.58 -9.80
CA MET A 208 -7.60 4.05 -9.71
C MET A 208 -8.93 4.72 -9.98
N PHE A 209 -9.95 4.03 -10.49
CA PHE A 209 -11.25 4.60 -10.88
C PHE A 209 -11.91 5.42 -9.76
N ARG A 210 -11.76 5.00 -8.52
CA ARG A 210 -12.30 5.74 -7.36
C ARG A 210 -11.54 7.04 -7.07
N LYS A 211 -10.28 7.16 -7.49
CA LYS A 211 -9.38 8.27 -7.16
C LYS A 211 -9.12 9.23 -8.29
N ASP A 212 -9.19 8.73 -9.52
CA ASP A 212 -8.76 9.46 -10.72
C ASP A 212 -9.74 9.23 -11.86
N ASP A 213 -10.45 10.29 -12.24
CA ASP A 213 -11.39 10.25 -13.35
C ASP A 213 -10.66 10.08 -14.70
N GLY A 214 -9.36 10.47 -14.76
CA GLY A 214 -8.51 10.22 -15.91
C GLY A 214 -8.32 8.72 -16.18
N ALA A 215 -8.15 7.92 -15.13
CA ALA A 215 -8.02 6.47 -15.25
C ALA A 215 -9.27 5.82 -15.87
N ILE A 216 -10.46 6.37 -15.59
CA ILE A 216 -11.71 5.89 -16.22
C ILE A 216 -11.72 6.22 -17.72
N SER A 217 -11.33 7.44 -18.08
CA SER A 217 -11.35 7.90 -19.47
C SER A 217 -10.29 7.27 -20.36
N GLU A 218 -9.17 6.85 -19.79
CA GLU A 218 -8.05 6.20 -20.48
C GLU A 218 -8.18 4.68 -20.55
N TRP A 219 -9.13 4.11 -19.79
CA TRP A 219 -9.33 2.68 -19.76
C TRP A 219 -9.89 2.14 -21.08
N SER A 220 -9.38 1.00 -21.51
CA SER A 220 -9.88 0.27 -22.68
C SER A 220 -9.63 -1.23 -22.53
N ILE A 221 -10.43 -2.03 -23.20
CA ILE A 221 -10.25 -3.49 -23.24
C ILE A 221 -8.90 -3.88 -23.86
N ASP A 222 -8.39 -3.07 -24.80
CA ASP A 222 -7.07 -3.30 -25.39
C ASP A 222 -5.97 -3.12 -24.35
N ASN A 223 -6.08 -2.14 -23.46
CA ASN A 223 -5.14 -1.99 -22.34
C ASN A 223 -5.20 -3.17 -21.39
N VAL A 224 -6.40 -3.68 -21.08
CA VAL A 224 -6.56 -4.90 -20.25
C VAL A 224 -5.86 -6.10 -20.89
N ASN A 225 -6.03 -6.28 -22.20
CA ASN A 225 -5.43 -7.42 -22.92
C ASN A 225 -3.92 -7.31 -23.09
N ASN A 226 -3.35 -6.12 -22.95
CA ASN A 226 -1.90 -5.85 -23.11
C ASN A 226 -1.14 -5.86 -21.76
N CYS A 227 -1.83 -5.97 -20.63
CA CYS A 227 -1.24 -6.10 -19.31
C CYS A 227 -1.06 -7.55 -18.91
#